data_3a1b08a29c63aba81dc00b7b99b768a8
#
_entry.id   3a1b08a29c63aba81dc00b7b99b768a8
#
_cell.length_a   1.000
_cell.length_b   1.000
_cell.length_c   1.000
_cell.angle_alpha   90.00
_cell.angle_beta   90.00
_cell.angle_gamma   90.00
#
_symmetry.space_group_name_H-M   'P 1'
#
loop_
_entity.id
_entity.type
_entity.pdbx_description
1 polymer ?
#
loop_
_entity_poly.entity_id
_entity_poly.type
_entity_poly.pdbx_seq_one_letter_code
_entity_poly.pdbx_strand_id
1 'polypeptide(L)'
;MIRLVLILLIAAAALAELPLIAAQPALAYSYAAAGAEPLLDGREALFAAVTAGKWDEAKTALAAMQVDLDYLDQNEDKGAAQAFADAVAAQDAKAVMAAFNRAASDEIVRRLNGARDNLKDYQSAKVLVVKAQRFYTAIAGDLPPDAAKLISNALTQALDAVGNPGVFGVGQRQPDPGAFASARADILKALGKTP
;
A
#
# COMPACT_ATOMS: atom_id res chain seq x y z
N MET A 1 16.94 61.58 27.81
CA MET A 1 16.20 60.98 26.66
C MET A 1 16.87 59.77 26.03
N ILE A 2 18.06 59.33 26.48
CA ILE A 2 18.80 58.19 25.85
C ILE A 2 18.43 56.81 26.51
N ARG A 3 17.80 56.79 27.70
CA ARG A 3 17.48 55.55 28.37
C ARG A 3 16.12 54.93 28.00
N LEU A 4 15.26 55.64 27.30
CA LEU A 4 13.93 55.14 26.89
C LEU A 4 13.96 54.44 25.50
N VAL A 5 15.01 54.71 24.69
CA VAL A 5 15.12 54.07 23.35
C VAL A 5 15.75 52.68 23.40
N LEU A 6 16.47 52.35 24.49
CA LEU A 6 17.15 51.06 24.62
C LEU A 6 16.22 49.92 25.09
N ILE A 7 15.07 50.26 25.69
CA ILE A 7 14.10 49.24 26.19
C ILE A 7 13.16 48.79 25.08
N LEU A 8 12.95 49.58 24.04
CA LEU A 8 12.07 49.20 22.89
C LEU A 8 12.75 48.30 21.86
N LEU A 9 14.07 48.17 21.90
CA LEU A 9 14.83 47.33 20.95
C LEU A 9 15.05 45.89 21.40
N ILE A 10 14.78 45.60 22.69
CA ILE A 10 14.91 44.23 23.24
C ILE A 10 13.59 43.42 23.15
N ALA A 11 12.45 44.10 22.97
CA ALA A 11 11.15 43.43 22.85
C ALA A 11 10.82 42.89 21.45
N ALA A 12 11.62 43.23 20.44
CA ALA A 12 11.39 42.80 19.04
C ALA A 12 12.13 41.53 18.65
N ALA A 13 13.03 40.99 19.51
CA ALA A 13 13.84 39.81 19.17
C ALA A 13 13.31 38.48 19.74
N ALA A 14 12.18 38.49 20.48
CA ALA A 14 11.65 37.29 21.12
C ALA A 14 10.47 36.62 20.38
N LEU A 15 10.18 37.00 19.12
CA LEU A 15 9.03 36.51 18.36
C LEU A 15 9.44 35.65 17.13
N ALA A 16 10.68 35.19 17.07
CA ALA A 16 11.20 34.52 15.85
C ALA A 16 11.52 33.03 16.03
N GLU A 17 11.07 32.37 17.10
CA GLU A 17 11.22 30.90 17.20
C GLU A 17 9.90 30.21 17.51
N LEU A 18 8.89 30.41 16.65
CA LEU A 18 7.84 29.41 16.53
C LEU A 18 8.40 28.28 15.64
N PRO A 19 8.52 27.04 16.16
CA PRO A 19 8.83 25.93 15.27
C PRO A 19 7.75 25.89 14.19
N LEU A 20 8.15 26.04 12.95
CA LEU A 20 7.32 25.71 11.80
C LEU A 20 7.08 24.20 11.94
N ILE A 21 6.01 23.80 12.61
CA ILE A 21 5.47 22.46 12.53
C ILE A 21 5.06 22.36 11.06
N ALA A 22 5.95 21.81 10.24
CA ALA A 22 5.62 21.41 8.89
C ALA A 22 4.43 20.45 9.07
N ALA A 23 3.23 20.95 8.79
CA ALA A 23 2.06 20.12 8.62
C ALA A 23 2.43 19.17 7.48
N GLN A 24 2.78 17.95 7.85
CA GLN A 24 2.87 16.89 6.85
C GLN A 24 1.52 16.91 6.14
N PRO A 25 1.48 16.99 4.81
CA PRO A 25 0.22 16.84 4.12
C PRO A 25 -0.32 15.50 4.59
N ALA A 26 -1.38 15.53 5.41
CA ALA A 26 -2.22 14.39 5.58
C ALA A 26 -2.58 14.02 4.14
N LEU A 27 -2.05 12.88 3.67
CA LEU A 27 -2.47 12.29 2.40
C LEU A 27 -3.94 11.95 2.61
N ALA A 28 -4.78 12.99 2.50
CA ALA A 28 -6.19 12.82 2.37
C ALA A 28 -6.34 11.93 1.14
N TYR A 29 -6.69 10.67 1.38
CA TYR A 29 -7.09 9.74 0.35
C TYR A 29 -8.24 10.40 -0.39
N SER A 30 -7.92 11.19 -1.43
CA SER A 30 -8.95 11.69 -2.31
C SER A 30 -9.59 10.48 -3.00
N TYR A 31 -10.89 10.49 -3.15
CA TYR A 31 -11.65 9.42 -3.83
C TYR A 31 -11.10 9.14 -5.25
N ALA A 32 -10.48 10.12 -5.87
CA ALA A 32 -9.77 10.00 -7.14
C ALA A 32 -8.44 9.22 -7.01
N ALA A 33 -7.70 9.39 -5.91
CA ALA A 33 -6.49 8.60 -5.63
C ALA A 33 -6.83 7.17 -5.18
N ALA A 34 -8.06 6.90 -4.73
CA ALA A 34 -8.51 5.57 -4.33
C ALA A 34 -8.51 4.55 -5.49
N GLY A 35 -8.52 5.02 -6.75
CA GLY A 35 -8.48 4.16 -7.95
C GLY A 35 -7.07 3.87 -8.49
N ALA A 36 -6.11 4.74 -8.25
CA ALA A 36 -4.75 4.58 -8.75
C ALA A 36 -3.93 3.61 -7.87
N GLU A 37 -3.29 2.67 -8.51
CA GLU A 37 -2.36 1.74 -7.88
C GLU A 37 -1.13 1.66 -8.80
N PRO A 38 -0.13 2.54 -8.65
CA PRO A 38 1.00 2.66 -9.59
C PRO A 38 1.71 1.34 -9.86
N LEU A 39 1.83 0.47 -8.84
CA LEU A 39 2.41 -0.86 -9.00
C LEU A 39 1.57 -1.76 -9.91
N LEU A 40 0.24 -1.72 -9.84
CA LEU A 40 -0.66 -2.47 -10.74
C LEU A 40 -0.76 -1.80 -12.10
N ASP A 41 -0.87 -0.49 -12.13
CA ASP A 41 -1.05 0.29 -13.35
C ASP A 41 0.22 0.21 -14.23
N GLY A 42 1.42 0.18 -13.62
CA GLY A 42 2.69 0.01 -14.31
C GLY A 42 3.00 -1.44 -14.75
N ARG A 43 2.33 -2.44 -14.16
CA ARG A 43 2.57 -3.86 -14.43
C ARG A 43 2.44 -4.23 -15.90
N GLU A 44 1.37 -3.80 -16.54
CA GLU A 44 1.08 -4.16 -17.93
C GLU A 44 2.18 -3.65 -18.86
N ALA A 45 2.58 -2.39 -18.72
CA ALA A 45 3.66 -1.80 -19.52
C ALA A 45 4.99 -2.50 -19.27
N LEU A 46 5.32 -2.79 -18.00
CA LEU A 46 6.55 -3.48 -17.61
C LEU A 46 6.60 -4.89 -18.24
N PHE A 47 5.53 -5.67 -18.08
CA PHE A 47 5.50 -7.05 -18.57
C PHE A 47 5.45 -7.12 -20.09
N ALA A 48 4.76 -6.21 -20.77
CA ALA A 48 4.77 -6.10 -22.21
C ALA A 48 6.19 -5.80 -22.74
N ALA A 49 6.88 -4.85 -22.13
CA ALA A 49 8.24 -4.48 -22.47
C ALA A 49 9.22 -5.66 -22.25
N VAL A 50 9.14 -6.32 -21.09
CA VAL A 50 9.98 -7.47 -20.74
C VAL A 50 9.73 -8.65 -21.70
N THR A 51 8.48 -8.96 -22.02
CA THR A 51 8.13 -10.03 -22.94
C THR A 51 8.62 -9.76 -24.38
N ALA A 52 8.63 -8.48 -24.76
CA ALA A 52 9.15 -8.05 -26.07
C ALA A 52 10.68 -7.88 -26.11
N GLY A 53 11.38 -8.09 -24.99
CA GLY A 53 12.82 -7.86 -24.88
C GLY A 53 13.24 -6.39 -24.93
N LYS A 54 12.31 -5.47 -24.72
CA LYS A 54 12.50 -4.01 -24.78
C LYS A 54 12.89 -3.44 -23.42
N TRP A 55 14.11 -3.73 -23.01
CA TRP A 55 14.58 -3.46 -21.66
C TRP A 55 14.66 -1.99 -21.28
N ASP A 56 14.84 -1.07 -22.24
CA ASP A 56 14.79 0.37 -21.97
C ASP A 56 13.36 0.86 -21.70
N GLU A 57 12.36 0.29 -22.40
CA GLU A 57 10.94 0.52 -22.07
C GLU A 57 10.60 -0.09 -20.72
N ALA A 58 11.14 -1.25 -20.36
CA ALA A 58 10.97 -1.86 -19.04
C ALA A 58 11.53 -0.98 -17.92
N LYS A 59 12.70 -0.35 -18.09
CA LYS A 59 13.25 0.64 -17.14
C LYS A 59 12.34 1.83 -16.96
N THR A 60 11.76 2.33 -18.07
CA THR A 60 10.83 3.47 -18.02
C THR A 60 9.55 3.11 -17.26
N ALA A 61 8.99 1.91 -17.51
CA ALA A 61 7.81 1.42 -16.80
C ALA A 61 8.11 1.23 -15.30
N LEU A 62 9.28 0.68 -14.95
CA LEU A 62 9.71 0.53 -13.55
C LEU A 62 9.82 1.87 -12.83
N ALA A 63 10.36 2.91 -13.50
CA ALA A 63 10.47 4.24 -12.91
C ALA A 63 9.10 4.84 -12.53
N ALA A 64 8.04 4.52 -13.27
CA ALA A 64 6.68 4.97 -12.95
C ALA A 64 6.12 4.31 -11.66
N MET A 65 6.67 3.16 -11.24
CA MET A 65 6.28 2.43 -10.05
C MET A 65 7.15 2.78 -8.82
N GLN A 66 8.19 3.60 -8.99
CA GLN A 66 9.24 3.82 -7.98
C GLN A 66 8.70 4.32 -6.65
N VAL A 67 7.70 5.20 -6.66
CA VAL A 67 7.11 5.76 -5.42
C VAL A 67 6.52 4.66 -4.53
N ASP A 68 5.80 3.70 -5.12
CA ASP A 68 5.23 2.57 -4.37
C ASP A 68 6.34 1.62 -3.89
N LEU A 69 7.34 1.37 -4.72
CA LEU A 69 8.48 0.51 -4.38
C LEU A 69 9.31 1.10 -3.24
N ASP A 70 9.58 2.41 -3.27
CA ASP A 70 10.27 3.12 -2.19
C ASP A 70 9.47 3.06 -0.88
N TYR A 71 8.14 3.16 -0.96
CA TYR A 71 7.28 3.02 0.20
C TYR A 71 7.35 1.60 0.80
N LEU A 72 7.31 0.57 -0.05
CA LEU A 72 7.45 -0.83 0.40
C LEU A 72 8.81 -1.07 1.05
N ASP A 73 9.89 -0.57 0.46
CA ASP A 73 11.24 -0.68 1.00
C ASP A 73 11.37 -0.07 2.41
N GLN A 74 10.67 1.03 2.65
CA GLN A 74 10.73 1.74 3.92
C GLN A 74 9.86 1.10 5.02
N ASN A 75 8.76 0.47 4.64
CA ASN A 75 7.70 0.13 5.60
C ASN A 75 7.38 -1.37 5.68
N GLU A 76 7.62 -2.15 4.61
CA GLU A 76 7.16 -3.55 4.56
C GLU A 76 8.32 -4.54 4.28
N ASP A 77 9.06 -4.34 3.20
CA ASP A 77 10.05 -5.31 2.74
C ASP A 77 11.27 -4.63 2.11
N LYS A 78 12.33 -4.52 2.87
CA LYS A 78 13.59 -3.93 2.40
C LYS A 78 14.14 -4.67 1.20
N GLY A 79 14.41 -3.93 0.12
CA GLY A 79 15.01 -4.46 -1.10
C GLY A 79 14.02 -4.78 -2.21
N ALA A 80 12.74 -4.42 -2.10
CA ALA A 80 11.77 -4.60 -3.17
C ALA A 80 12.17 -3.81 -4.43
N ALA A 81 12.50 -2.52 -4.29
CA ALA A 81 12.95 -1.68 -5.40
C ALA A 81 14.25 -2.20 -6.01
N GLN A 82 15.22 -2.61 -5.17
CA GLN A 82 16.49 -3.15 -5.63
C GLN A 82 16.32 -4.46 -6.41
N ALA A 83 15.43 -5.36 -5.95
CA ALA A 83 15.15 -6.61 -6.66
C ALA A 83 14.62 -6.39 -8.08
N PHE A 84 13.76 -5.40 -8.29
CA PHE A 84 13.31 -5.01 -9.62
C PHE A 84 14.46 -4.41 -10.46
N ALA A 85 15.23 -3.50 -9.89
CA ALA A 85 16.34 -2.84 -10.59
C ALA A 85 17.37 -3.88 -11.07
N ASP A 86 17.74 -4.82 -10.21
CA ASP A 86 18.67 -5.90 -10.53
C ASP A 86 18.12 -6.83 -11.63
N ALA A 87 16.84 -7.21 -11.52
CA ALA A 87 16.20 -8.07 -12.50
C ALA A 87 16.11 -7.43 -13.89
N VAL A 88 15.78 -6.15 -13.96
CA VAL A 88 15.72 -5.38 -15.21
C VAL A 88 17.14 -5.16 -15.78
N ALA A 89 18.12 -4.87 -14.93
CA ALA A 89 19.52 -4.71 -15.35
C ALA A 89 20.11 -6.02 -15.88
N ALA A 90 19.77 -7.14 -15.26
CA ALA A 90 20.17 -8.48 -15.71
C ALA A 90 19.39 -8.98 -16.95
N GLN A 91 18.37 -8.25 -17.37
CA GLN A 91 17.46 -8.64 -18.45
C GLN A 91 16.79 -10.01 -18.18
N ASP A 92 16.47 -10.30 -16.94
CA ASP A 92 15.86 -11.54 -16.49
C ASP A 92 14.35 -11.38 -16.28
N ALA A 93 13.58 -11.79 -17.30
CA ALA A 93 12.11 -11.72 -17.26
C ALA A 93 11.50 -12.49 -16.08
N LYS A 94 12.08 -13.65 -15.72
CA LYS A 94 11.58 -14.47 -14.61
C LYS A 94 11.84 -13.78 -13.27
N ALA A 95 13.00 -13.15 -13.11
CA ALA A 95 13.32 -12.38 -11.91
C ALA A 95 12.43 -11.13 -11.79
N VAL A 96 12.09 -10.45 -12.90
CA VAL A 96 11.12 -9.33 -12.89
C VAL A 96 9.74 -9.80 -12.42
N MET A 97 9.24 -10.93 -12.91
CA MET A 97 7.96 -11.51 -12.44
C MET A 97 8.01 -11.87 -10.96
N ALA A 98 9.11 -12.47 -10.50
CA ALA A 98 9.27 -12.82 -9.09
C ALA A 98 9.31 -11.56 -8.18
N ALA A 99 10.00 -10.50 -8.61
CA ALA A 99 10.04 -9.22 -7.91
C ALA A 99 8.63 -8.60 -7.82
N PHE A 100 7.85 -8.66 -8.91
CA PHE A 100 6.47 -8.18 -8.91
C PHE A 100 5.58 -8.97 -7.93
N ASN A 101 5.64 -10.30 -7.96
CA ASN A 101 4.85 -11.15 -7.09
C ASN A 101 5.17 -10.90 -5.60
N ARG A 102 6.45 -10.65 -5.29
CA ARG A 102 6.90 -10.27 -3.94
C ARG A 102 6.29 -8.93 -3.53
N ALA A 103 6.45 -7.88 -4.34
CA ALA A 103 5.92 -6.54 -4.04
C ALA A 103 4.39 -6.53 -3.95
N ALA A 104 3.69 -7.26 -4.82
CA ALA A 104 2.23 -7.40 -4.76
C ALA A 104 1.78 -8.14 -3.48
N SER A 105 2.55 -9.13 -3.02
CA SER A 105 2.28 -9.81 -1.74
C SER A 105 2.44 -8.85 -0.56
N ASP A 106 3.44 -7.97 -0.58
CA ASP A 106 3.64 -6.95 0.44
C ASP A 106 2.52 -5.91 0.43
N GLU A 107 2.05 -5.50 -0.75
CA GLU A 107 0.87 -4.65 -0.88
C GLU A 107 -0.40 -5.30 -0.32
N ILE A 108 -0.63 -6.60 -0.53
CA ILE A 108 -1.74 -7.31 0.10
C ILE A 108 -1.66 -7.20 1.62
N VAL A 109 -0.49 -7.47 2.20
CA VAL A 109 -0.27 -7.38 3.66
C VAL A 109 -0.53 -5.97 4.15
N ARG A 110 0.03 -4.96 3.50
CA ARG A 110 -0.13 -3.55 3.84
C ARG A 110 -1.59 -3.12 3.83
N ARG A 111 -2.34 -3.49 2.80
CA ARG A 111 -3.77 -3.17 2.70
C ARG A 111 -4.57 -3.86 3.81
N LEU A 112 -4.28 -5.10 4.13
CA LEU A 112 -4.96 -5.83 5.21
C LEU A 112 -4.61 -5.27 6.59
N ASN A 113 -3.36 -4.83 6.81
CA ASN A 113 -2.97 -4.12 8.03
C ASN A 113 -3.77 -2.83 8.18
N GLY A 114 -3.81 -2.01 7.12
CA GLY A 114 -4.59 -0.78 7.12
C GLY A 114 -6.08 -1.02 7.33
N ALA A 115 -6.66 -2.08 6.74
CA ALA A 115 -8.06 -2.43 6.94
C ALA A 115 -8.34 -2.83 8.41
N ARG A 116 -7.46 -3.63 9.03
CA ARG A 116 -7.53 -4.00 10.46
C ARG A 116 -7.57 -2.75 11.34
N ASP A 117 -6.68 -1.80 11.09
CA ASP A 117 -6.54 -0.60 11.89
C ASP A 117 -7.72 0.37 11.71
N ASN A 118 -8.48 0.21 10.63
CA ASN A 118 -9.63 1.03 10.26
C ASN A 118 -10.99 0.27 10.34
N LEU A 119 -11.09 -0.86 11.03
CA LEU A 119 -12.35 -1.64 11.09
C LEU A 119 -13.56 -0.84 11.60
N LYS A 120 -13.35 0.22 12.38
CA LYS A 120 -14.42 1.12 12.83
C LYS A 120 -14.95 2.05 11.74
N ASP A 121 -14.20 2.25 10.68
CA ASP A 121 -14.58 2.99 9.48
C ASP A 121 -14.82 2.00 8.34
N TYR A 122 -16.08 1.62 8.16
CA TYR A 122 -16.50 0.67 7.13
C TYR A 122 -15.98 1.00 5.74
N GLN A 123 -16.04 2.26 5.33
CA GLN A 123 -15.64 2.65 3.97
C GLN A 123 -14.14 2.46 3.76
N SER A 124 -13.34 2.94 4.71
CA SER A 124 -11.88 2.80 4.66
C SER A 124 -11.47 1.33 4.71
N ALA A 125 -12.01 0.54 5.65
CA ALA A 125 -11.67 -0.87 5.77
C ALA A 125 -12.07 -1.66 4.51
N LYS A 126 -13.29 -1.45 3.99
CA LYS A 126 -13.77 -2.10 2.77
C LYS A 126 -12.90 -1.79 1.56
N VAL A 127 -12.58 -0.52 1.32
CA VAL A 127 -11.72 -0.10 0.20
C VAL A 127 -10.37 -0.78 0.28
N LEU A 128 -9.76 -0.87 1.46
CA LEU A 128 -8.46 -1.50 1.64
C LEU A 128 -8.50 -3.02 1.37
N VAL A 129 -9.54 -3.73 1.82
CA VAL A 129 -9.70 -5.17 1.47
C VAL A 129 -9.90 -5.35 -0.05
N VAL A 130 -10.71 -4.51 -0.69
CA VAL A 130 -10.89 -4.56 -2.16
C VAL A 130 -9.59 -4.28 -2.89
N LYS A 131 -8.76 -3.35 -2.40
CA LYS A 131 -7.42 -3.11 -2.97
C LYS A 131 -6.51 -4.34 -2.79
N ALA A 132 -6.50 -4.99 -1.62
CA ALA A 132 -5.77 -6.25 -1.42
C ALA A 132 -6.23 -7.32 -2.42
N GLN A 133 -7.52 -7.42 -2.69
CA GLN A 133 -8.07 -8.36 -3.69
C GLN A 133 -7.59 -8.05 -5.11
N ARG A 134 -7.42 -6.78 -5.49
CA ARG A 134 -6.85 -6.41 -6.81
C ARG A 134 -5.40 -6.90 -6.94
N PHE A 135 -4.57 -6.71 -5.92
CA PHE A 135 -3.19 -7.23 -5.91
C PHE A 135 -3.15 -8.76 -5.96
N TYR A 136 -4.00 -9.42 -5.18
CA TYR A 136 -4.15 -10.88 -5.26
C TYR A 136 -4.50 -11.34 -6.68
N THR A 137 -5.48 -10.70 -7.34
CA THR A 137 -5.89 -11.06 -8.70
C THR A 137 -4.73 -10.95 -9.68
N ALA A 138 -3.82 -9.99 -9.49
CA ALA A 138 -2.66 -9.80 -10.36
C ALA A 138 -1.62 -10.92 -10.25
N ILE A 139 -1.56 -11.63 -9.11
CA ILE A 139 -0.57 -12.71 -8.86
C ILE A 139 -1.18 -14.10 -8.73
N ALA A 140 -2.50 -14.22 -8.73
CA ALA A 140 -3.18 -15.48 -8.44
C ALA A 140 -2.76 -16.64 -9.37
N GLY A 141 -2.45 -16.33 -10.64
CA GLY A 141 -2.00 -17.31 -11.61
C GLY A 141 -0.58 -17.86 -11.36
N ASP A 142 0.22 -17.14 -10.59
CA ASP A 142 1.61 -17.50 -10.27
C ASP A 142 1.74 -18.21 -8.92
N LEU A 143 0.63 -18.28 -8.15
CA LEU A 143 0.59 -18.96 -6.86
C LEU A 143 0.26 -20.45 -7.01
N PRO A 144 0.72 -21.31 -6.07
CA PRO A 144 0.23 -22.67 -6.00
C PRO A 144 -1.31 -22.69 -5.88
N PRO A 145 -2.01 -23.62 -6.57
CA PRO A 145 -3.48 -23.62 -6.63
C PRO A 145 -4.17 -23.64 -5.24
N ASP A 146 -3.62 -24.39 -4.29
CA ASP A 146 -4.15 -24.43 -2.93
C ASP A 146 -3.96 -23.11 -2.19
N ALA A 147 -2.81 -22.46 -2.36
CA ALA A 147 -2.54 -21.14 -1.78
C ALA A 147 -3.47 -20.08 -2.39
N ALA A 148 -3.62 -20.07 -3.71
CA ALA A 148 -4.52 -19.16 -4.40
C ALA A 148 -5.97 -19.33 -3.91
N LYS A 149 -6.46 -20.56 -3.79
CA LYS A 149 -7.80 -20.86 -3.27
C LYS A 149 -7.98 -20.40 -1.81
N LEU A 150 -6.98 -20.66 -0.97
CA LEU A 150 -7.02 -20.24 0.43
C LEU A 150 -7.09 -18.72 0.54
N ILE A 151 -6.24 -17.99 -0.19
CA ILE A 151 -6.23 -16.51 -0.19
C ILE A 151 -7.56 -15.96 -0.69
N SER A 152 -8.11 -16.49 -1.80
CA SER A 152 -9.41 -16.07 -2.33
C SER A 152 -10.53 -16.19 -1.29
N ASN A 153 -10.61 -17.35 -0.62
CA ASN A 153 -11.61 -17.57 0.41
C ASN A 153 -11.41 -16.65 1.62
N ALA A 154 -10.17 -16.49 2.06
CA ALA A 154 -9.85 -15.64 3.19
C ALA A 154 -10.08 -14.14 2.90
N LEU A 155 -9.84 -13.67 1.68
CA LEU A 155 -10.20 -12.30 1.28
C LEU A 155 -11.71 -12.07 1.32
N THR A 156 -12.51 -13.06 0.92
CA THR A 156 -13.98 -13.00 1.05
C THR A 156 -14.38 -12.93 2.52
N GLN A 157 -13.78 -13.73 3.38
CA GLN A 157 -14.04 -13.71 4.83
C GLN A 157 -13.61 -12.38 5.46
N ALA A 158 -12.46 -11.83 5.06
CA ALA A 158 -12.00 -10.52 5.53
C ALA A 158 -12.99 -9.40 5.13
N LEU A 159 -13.49 -9.44 3.90
CA LEU A 159 -14.50 -8.48 3.43
C LEU A 159 -15.80 -8.60 4.21
N ASP A 160 -16.26 -9.81 4.48
CA ASP A 160 -17.43 -10.06 5.31
C ASP A 160 -17.25 -9.58 6.75
N ALA A 161 -16.06 -9.76 7.30
CA ALA A 161 -15.70 -9.35 8.66
C ALA A 161 -15.62 -7.83 8.84
N VAL A 162 -15.48 -7.04 7.78
CA VAL A 162 -15.60 -5.56 7.83
C VAL A 162 -16.99 -5.12 8.25
N GLY A 163 -18.02 -5.97 8.09
CA GLY A 163 -19.39 -5.65 8.45
C GLY A 163 -20.17 -4.92 7.34
N ASN A 164 -21.24 -4.24 7.74
CA ASN A 164 -22.10 -3.47 6.81
C ASN A 164 -22.85 -2.39 7.60
N PRO A 165 -22.82 -1.10 7.21
CA PRO A 165 -23.57 -0.05 7.88
C PRO A 165 -25.10 -0.18 7.68
N GLY A 166 -25.56 -1.04 6.74
CA GLY A 166 -26.95 -1.14 6.35
C GLY A 166 -27.43 0.02 5.50
N VAL A 167 -28.67 -0.06 5.04
CA VAL A 167 -29.36 1.03 4.36
C VAL A 167 -30.36 1.63 5.34
N PHE A 168 -30.16 2.88 5.74
CA PHE A 168 -30.95 3.54 6.80
C PHE A 168 -31.03 2.71 8.11
N GLY A 169 -29.93 2.00 8.45
CA GLY A 169 -29.85 1.14 9.64
C GLY A 169 -30.48 -0.25 9.48
N VAL A 170 -31.12 -0.56 8.36
CA VAL A 170 -31.66 -1.90 8.07
C VAL A 170 -30.55 -2.79 7.54
N GLY A 171 -30.38 -3.98 8.12
CA GLY A 171 -29.33 -4.94 7.73
C GLY A 171 -27.93 -4.56 8.23
N GLN A 172 -27.84 -3.70 9.22
CA GLN A 172 -26.57 -3.34 9.82
C GLN A 172 -25.89 -4.58 10.44
N ARG A 173 -24.60 -4.71 10.15
CA ARG A 173 -23.72 -5.73 10.75
C ARG A 173 -22.46 -5.05 11.25
N GLN A 174 -22.17 -5.21 12.53
CA GLN A 174 -20.93 -4.69 13.12
C GLN A 174 -19.71 -5.41 12.55
N PRO A 175 -18.54 -4.75 12.49
CA PRO A 175 -17.30 -5.42 12.16
C PRO A 175 -16.97 -6.53 13.17
N ASP A 176 -16.36 -7.61 12.70
CA ASP A 176 -15.86 -8.71 13.51
C ASP A 176 -14.32 -8.73 13.46
N PRO A 177 -13.62 -8.11 14.43
CA PRO A 177 -12.17 -8.09 14.46
C PRO A 177 -11.53 -9.49 14.59
N GLY A 178 -12.22 -10.44 15.24
CA GLY A 178 -11.73 -11.81 15.41
C GLY A 178 -11.72 -12.56 14.08
N ALA A 179 -12.85 -12.53 13.35
CA ALA A 179 -12.94 -13.13 12.03
C ALA A 179 -11.98 -12.47 11.04
N PHE A 180 -11.84 -11.14 11.10
CA PHE A 180 -10.88 -10.42 10.26
C PHE A 180 -9.43 -10.84 10.54
N ALA A 181 -9.04 -10.95 11.82
CA ALA A 181 -7.69 -11.36 12.22
C ALA A 181 -7.39 -12.80 11.75
N SER A 182 -8.35 -13.71 11.87
CA SER A 182 -8.21 -15.09 11.38
C SER A 182 -8.01 -15.13 9.85
N ALA A 183 -8.87 -14.46 9.10
CA ALA A 183 -8.77 -14.39 7.65
C ALA A 183 -7.42 -13.77 7.20
N ARG A 184 -7.00 -12.69 7.86
CA ARG A 184 -5.69 -12.09 7.59
C ARG A 184 -4.54 -13.08 7.86
N ALA A 185 -4.55 -13.80 8.97
CA ALA A 185 -3.51 -14.79 9.31
C ALA A 185 -3.41 -15.90 8.25
N ASP A 186 -4.54 -16.39 7.75
CA ASP A 186 -4.57 -17.38 6.68
C ASP A 186 -3.96 -16.85 5.38
N ILE A 187 -4.24 -15.60 5.01
CA ILE A 187 -3.65 -14.95 3.83
C ILE A 187 -2.14 -14.84 4.00
N LEU A 188 -1.66 -14.31 5.13
CA LEU A 188 -0.23 -14.16 5.39
C LEU A 188 0.49 -15.51 5.31
N LYS A 189 -0.05 -16.53 5.95
CA LYS A 189 0.50 -17.88 5.91
C LYS A 189 0.59 -18.41 4.47
N ALA A 190 -0.46 -18.22 3.66
CA ALA A 190 -0.48 -18.67 2.27
C ALA A 190 0.53 -17.91 1.38
N LEU A 191 0.83 -16.64 1.71
CA LEU A 191 1.85 -15.82 1.07
C LEU A 191 3.27 -16.09 1.61
N GLY A 192 3.44 -16.99 2.59
CA GLY A 192 4.73 -17.24 3.25
C GLY A 192 5.22 -16.08 4.12
N LYS A 193 4.31 -15.22 4.58
CA LYS A 193 4.59 -14.09 5.47
C LYS A 193 4.26 -14.45 6.93
N THR A 194 4.90 -13.75 7.87
CA THR A 194 4.60 -13.91 9.30
C THR A 194 3.32 -13.14 9.66
N PRO A 195 2.42 -13.70 10.49
CA PRO A 195 1.17 -13.05 10.92
C PRO A 195 1.40 -11.80 11.77
#